data_51f1219b123e2a6976b791c56dee786f
#
_entry.id   51f1219b123e2a6976b791c56dee786f
#
_cell.length_a   1.000
_cell.length_b   1.000
_cell.length_c   1.000
_cell.angle_alpha   90.00
_cell.angle_beta   90.00
_cell.angle_gamma   90.00
#
_symmetry.space_group_name_H-M   'P 1'
#
loop_
_entity.id
_entity.type
_entity.pdbx_description
1 polymer ?
#
loop_
_entity_poly.entity_id
_entity_poly.type
_entity_poly.pdbx_seq_one_letter_code
_entity_poly.pdbx_strand_id
1 'polypeptide(L)'
;MALQHYRLLYNRLPPALDMIVTNALTAADYVLIPLTSGQFAYDGLRNVIDRIDEIKESANPHIEILGILLTMVSERTRAVKTVKDMLKKHGLDIKTCEARIRQCEAFKQAELKHISIFDYDPKSNGACDMETFFQEIRPRRSSRNMHGINHCREHLIPESVYSS
;
A
#
# COMPACT_ATOMS: atom_id res chain seq x y z
N MET A 1 14.97 5.67 21.00
CA MET A 1 14.78 7.12 21.13
C MET A 1 14.74 7.91 19.81
N ALA A 2 14.96 7.29 18.64
CA ALA A 2 15.01 7.97 17.33
C ALA A 2 13.67 8.10 16.59
N LEU A 3 12.63 7.41 17.01
CA LEU A 3 11.34 7.35 16.26
C LEU A 3 10.33 8.46 16.61
N GLN A 4 10.61 9.29 17.61
CA GLN A 4 9.68 10.33 18.06
C GLN A 4 9.48 11.50 17.08
N HIS A 5 10.31 11.62 16.03
CA HIS A 5 10.24 12.71 15.06
C HIS A 5 9.57 12.34 13.74
N TYR A 6 9.23 11.06 13.53
CA TYR A 6 8.60 10.62 12.29
C TYR A 6 7.08 10.53 12.44
N ARG A 7 6.34 11.22 11.56
CA ARG A 7 4.89 11.12 11.49
C ARG A 7 4.41 9.82 10.84
N LEU A 8 5.28 9.19 10.08
CA LEU A 8 4.98 7.98 9.32
C LEU A 8 6.26 7.19 9.09
N LEU A 9 6.18 5.89 9.40
CA LEU A 9 7.24 4.92 9.13
C LEU A 9 6.70 3.86 8.16
N TYR A 10 7.39 3.66 7.05
CA TYR A 10 7.07 2.62 6.10
C TYR A 10 8.09 1.49 6.19
N ASN A 11 7.58 0.25 6.35
CA ASN A 11 8.38 -0.95 6.26
C ASN A 11 7.95 -1.74 5.03
N ARG A 12 8.90 -1.98 4.10
CA ARG A 12 8.69 -2.90 2.99
C ARG A 12 9.10 -4.29 3.43
N LEU A 13 8.16 -5.23 3.40
CA LEU A 13 8.39 -6.61 3.82
C LEU A 13 8.53 -7.53 2.61
N PRO A 14 9.39 -8.57 2.69
CA PRO A 14 9.46 -9.62 1.69
C PRO A 14 8.15 -10.45 1.69
N PRO A 15 7.85 -11.18 0.62
CA PRO A 15 6.65 -12.01 0.54
C PRO A 15 6.70 -13.28 1.41
N ALA A 16 7.82 -13.54 2.09
CA ALA A 16 7.95 -14.65 3.01
C ALA A 16 7.29 -14.34 4.36
N LEU A 17 6.52 -15.28 4.90
CA LEU A 17 5.88 -15.17 6.22
C LEU A 17 6.83 -15.67 7.31
N ASP A 18 7.96 -15.00 7.45
CA ASP A 18 9.00 -15.33 8.42
C ASP A 18 8.92 -14.47 9.69
N MET A 19 9.91 -14.63 10.57
CA MET A 19 10.00 -13.91 11.85
C MET A 19 10.09 -12.39 11.65
N ILE A 20 10.70 -11.93 10.55
CA ILE A 20 10.84 -10.50 10.24
C ILE A 20 9.46 -9.90 9.96
N VAL A 21 8.65 -10.59 9.15
CA VAL A 21 7.28 -10.17 8.85
C VAL A 21 6.42 -10.18 10.11
N THR A 22 6.55 -11.21 10.96
CA THR A 22 5.85 -11.29 12.25
C THR A 22 6.17 -10.09 13.13
N ASN A 23 7.45 -9.76 13.31
CA ASN A 23 7.89 -8.65 14.14
C ASN A 23 7.38 -7.29 13.58
N ALA A 24 7.43 -7.14 12.25
CA ALA A 24 6.94 -5.93 11.61
C ALA A 24 5.42 -5.76 11.75
N LEU A 25 4.64 -6.83 11.60
CA LEU A 25 3.18 -6.80 11.81
C LEU A 25 2.81 -6.54 13.27
N THR A 26 3.60 -7.07 14.21
CA THR A 26 3.40 -6.80 15.65
C THR A 26 3.59 -5.32 16.00
N ALA A 27 4.49 -4.63 15.29
CA ALA A 27 4.80 -3.21 15.52
C ALA A 27 3.99 -2.24 14.64
N ALA A 28 3.22 -2.74 13.66
CA ALA A 28 2.54 -1.90 12.69
C ALA A 28 1.15 -1.48 13.16
N ASP A 29 0.74 -0.25 12.81
CA ASP A 29 -0.63 0.21 12.95
C ASP A 29 -1.48 -0.25 11.76
N TYR A 30 -0.90 -0.22 10.56
CA TYR A 30 -1.60 -0.50 9.31
C TYR A 30 -0.79 -1.40 8.38
N VAL A 31 -1.50 -2.21 7.61
CA VAL A 31 -0.94 -3.05 6.54
C VAL A 31 -1.57 -2.68 5.20
N LEU A 32 -0.74 -2.31 4.24
CA LEU A 32 -1.14 -2.16 2.84
C LEU A 32 -0.65 -3.38 2.07
N ILE A 33 -1.55 -4.06 1.35
CA ILE A 33 -1.25 -5.30 0.64
C ILE A 33 -1.27 -5.03 -0.87
N PRO A 34 -0.11 -4.92 -1.53
CA PRO A 34 -0.07 -4.88 -2.98
C PRO A 34 -0.38 -6.25 -3.56
N LEU A 35 -1.31 -6.30 -4.51
CA LEU A 35 -1.77 -7.53 -5.16
C LEU A 35 -1.63 -7.39 -6.68
N THR A 36 -0.94 -8.33 -7.31
CA THR A 36 -0.90 -8.41 -8.78
C THR A 36 -2.11 -9.19 -9.30
N SER A 37 -2.43 -9.02 -10.58
CA SER A 37 -3.56 -9.75 -11.23
C SER A 37 -3.22 -11.18 -11.64
N GLY A 38 -2.18 -11.80 -11.06
CA GLY A 38 -1.74 -13.16 -11.36
C GLY A 38 -2.63 -14.25 -10.74
N GLN A 39 -2.59 -15.45 -11.30
CA GLN A 39 -3.41 -16.59 -10.88
C GLN A 39 -3.16 -17.03 -9.43
N PHE A 40 -1.93 -16.90 -8.94
CA PHE A 40 -1.52 -17.26 -7.56
C PHE A 40 -1.66 -16.12 -6.55
N ALA A 41 -2.10 -14.95 -7.00
CA ALA A 41 -2.19 -13.78 -6.14
C ALA A 41 -3.20 -13.97 -4.99
N TYR A 42 -4.25 -14.75 -5.23
CA TYR A 42 -5.28 -15.02 -4.23
C TYR A 42 -4.79 -15.90 -3.08
N ASP A 43 -4.10 -16.99 -3.38
CA ASP A 43 -3.59 -17.90 -2.34
C ASP A 43 -2.55 -17.19 -1.45
N GLY A 44 -1.68 -16.38 -2.08
CA GLY A 44 -0.74 -15.54 -1.35
C GLY A 44 -1.44 -14.50 -0.46
N LEU A 45 -2.50 -13.87 -0.96
CA LEU A 45 -3.28 -12.90 -0.19
C LEU A 45 -3.93 -13.55 1.02
N ARG A 46 -4.53 -14.74 0.86
CA ARG A 46 -5.17 -15.46 1.95
C ARG A 46 -4.19 -15.76 3.08
N ASN A 47 -3.01 -16.29 2.74
CA ASN A 47 -1.97 -16.57 3.73
C ASN A 47 -1.53 -15.32 4.51
N VAL A 48 -1.45 -14.16 3.82
CA VAL A 48 -1.12 -12.88 4.46
C VAL A 48 -2.24 -12.44 5.41
N ILE A 49 -3.51 -12.59 5.01
CA ILE A 49 -4.66 -12.22 5.85
C ILE A 49 -4.73 -13.12 7.08
N ASP A 50 -4.63 -14.44 6.91
CA ASP A 50 -4.63 -15.41 8.00
C ASP A 50 -3.52 -15.05 9.01
N ARG A 51 -2.33 -14.66 8.52
CA ARG A 51 -1.22 -14.22 9.38
C ARG A 51 -1.50 -12.90 10.11
N ILE A 52 -2.15 -11.94 9.48
CA ILE A 52 -2.56 -10.69 10.12
C ILE A 52 -3.57 -10.97 11.23
N ASP A 53 -4.52 -11.87 10.99
CA ASP A 53 -5.53 -12.25 11.97
C ASP A 53 -4.90 -12.97 13.18
N GLU A 54 -3.94 -13.88 12.97
CA GLU A 54 -3.17 -14.49 14.05
C GLU A 54 -2.43 -13.45 14.92
N ILE A 55 -1.77 -12.47 14.28
CA ILE A 55 -1.07 -11.39 14.97
C ILE A 55 -2.05 -10.49 15.73
N LYS A 56 -3.20 -10.23 15.13
CA LYS A 56 -4.25 -9.44 15.77
C LYS A 56 -4.77 -10.07 17.03
N GLU A 57 -4.91 -11.39 17.04
CA GLU A 57 -5.39 -12.15 18.22
C GLU A 57 -4.31 -12.31 19.28
N SER A 58 -3.04 -12.47 18.90
CA SER A 58 -1.97 -12.87 19.82
C SER A 58 -1.08 -11.72 20.32
N ALA A 59 -0.79 -10.72 19.49
CA ALA A 59 0.29 -9.78 19.77
C ALA A 59 -0.07 -8.31 19.52
N ASN A 60 -0.92 -8.00 18.50
CA ASN A 60 -1.27 -6.62 18.14
C ASN A 60 -2.75 -6.48 17.79
N PRO A 61 -3.64 -6.32 18.80
CA PRO A 61 -5.09 -6.20 18.56
C PRO A 61 -5.49 -4.97 17.73
N HIS A 62 -4.57 -4.01 17.56
CA HIS A 62 -4.84 -2.75 16.88
C HIS A 62 -4.44 -2.73 15.40
N ILE A 63 -3.77 -3.77 14.90
CA ILE A 63 -3.37 -3.83 13.50
C ILE A 63 -4.60 -3.84 12.58
N GLU A 64 -4.54 -3.05 11.51
CA GLU A 64 -5.62 -2.96 10.54
C GLU A 64 -5.11 -3.08 9.09
N ILE A 65 -5.89 -3.75 8.25
CA ILE A 65 -5.66 -3.73 6.82
C ILE A 65 -6.15 -2.37 6.28
N LEU A 66 -5.22 -1.51 5.90
CA LEU A 66 -5.46 -0.20 5.31
C LEU A 66 -6.09 -0.31 3.92
N GLY A 67 -5.62 -1.28 3.15
CA GLY A 67 -6.15 -1.55 1.81
C GLY A 67 -5.45 -2.69 1.09
N ILE A 68 -6.14 -3.25 0.09
CA ILE A 68 -5.60 -4.18 -0.89
C ILE A 68 -5.52 -3.40 -2.20
N LEU A 69 -4.29 -3.14 -2.67
CA LEU A 69 -4.02 -2.34 -3.86
C LEU A 69 -3.67 -3.23 -5.05
N LEU A 70 -4.48 -3.19 -6.10
CA LEU A 70 -4.15 -3.87 -7.35
C LEU A 70 -3.00 -3.15 -8.06
N THR A 71 -1.92 -3.88 -8.32
CA THR A 71 -0.70 -3.37 -8.95
C THR A 71 -0.36 -4.14 -10.21
N MET A 72 0.49 -3.54 -11.08
CA MET A 72 0.91 -4.12 -12.35
C MET A 72 -0.28 -4.53 -13.25
N VAL A 73 -1.34 -3.75 -13.19
CA VAL A 73 -2.58 -4.04 -13.93
C VAL A 73 -2.37 -3.76 -15.41
N SER A 74 -2.68 -4.75 -16.26
CA SER A 74 -2.76 -4.55 -17.70
C SER A 74 -4.19 -4.18 -18.10
N GLU A 75 -4.38 -3.07 -18.81
CA GLU A 75 -5.70 -2.60 -19.25
C GLU A 75 -6.40 -3.59 -20.22
N ARG A 76 -5.60 -4.44 -20.90
CA ARG A 76 -6.11 -5.39 -21.90
C ARG A 76 -6.64 -6.70 -21.32
N THR A 77 -6.51 -6.94 -20.01
CA THR A 77 -6.85 -8.23 -19.42
C THR A 77 -8.12 -8.18 -18.60
N ARG A 78 -8.95 -9.21 -18.73
CA ARG A 78 -10.13 -9.46 -17.87
C ARG A 78 -9.72 -9.84 -16.43
N ALA A 79 -8.41 -10.01 -16.18
CA ALA A 79 -7.87 -10.47 -14.91
C ALA A 79 -8.27 -9.58 -13.72
N VAL A 80 -8.34 -8.25 -13.91
CA VAL A 80 -8.78 -7.33 -12.85
C VAL A 80 -10.19 -7.62 -12.39
N LYS A 81 -11.11 -7.87 -13.35
CA LYS A 81 -12.50 -8.21 -13.02
C LYS A 81 -12.55 -9.52 -12.26
N THR A 82 -11.83 -10.53 -12.72
CA THR A 82 -11.76 -11.84 -12.07
C THR A 82 -11.24 -11.72 -10.64
N VAL A 83 -10.17 -10.94 -10.41
CA VAL A 83 -9.63 -10.72 -9.06
C VAL A 83 -10.63 -9.96 -8.19
N LYS A 84 -11.27 -8.90 -8.69
CA LYS A 84 -12.31 -8.18 -7.93
C LYS A 84 -13.49 -9.08 -7.57
N ASP A 85 -13.97 -9.93 -8.50
CA ASP A 85 -15.05 -10.88 -8.25
C ASP A 85 -14.67 -11.93 -7.19
N MET A 86 -13.40 -12.39 -7.21
CA MET A 86 -12.86 -13.27 -6.18
C MET A 86 -12.79 -12.59 -4.81
N LEU A 87 -12.27 -11.37 -4.73
CA LEU A 87 -12.20 -10.60 -3.49
C LEU A 87 -13.62 -10.38 -2.91
N LYS A 88 -14.57 -10.04 -3.77
CA LYS A 88 -15.97 -9.89 -3.37
C LYS A 88 -16.58 -11.18 -2.83
N LYS A 89 -16.33 -12.31 -3.49
CA LYS A 89 -16.82 -13.63 -3.05
C LYS A 89 -16.33 -13.99 -1.64
N HIS A 90 -15.18 -13.47 -1.23
CA HIS A 90 -14.58 -13.73 0.07
C HIS A 90 -14.73 -12.57 1.08
N GLY A 91 -15.56 -11.56 0.77
CA GLY A 91 -15.83 -10.43 1.66
C GLY A 91 -14.67 -9.46 1.83
N LEU A 92 -13.69 -9.50 0.92
CA LEU A 92 -12.49 -8.65 0.95
C LEU A 92 -12.61 -7.39 0.07
N ASP A 93 -13.74 -7.24 -0.62
CA ASP A 93 -14.02 -6.10 -1.48
C ASP A 93 -14.02 -4.77 -0.72
N ILE A 94 -14.52 -4.75 0.50
CA ILE A 94 -14.55 -3.56 1.37
C ILE A 94 -13.12 -3.03 1.66
N LYS A 95 -12.13 -3.93 1.70
CA LYS A 95 -10.72 -3.57 1.92
C LYS A 95 -9.98 -3.26 0.61
N THR A 96 -10.58 -3.54 -0.54
CA THR A 96 -9.94 -3.31 -1.84
C THR A 96 -9.97 -1.82 -2.17
N CYS A 97 -8.83 -1.27 -2.62
CA CYS A 97 -8.77 0.08 -3.13
C CYS A 97 -9.48 0.19 -4.48
N GLU A 98 -10.17 1.28 -4.73
CA GLU A 98 -10.70 1.59 -6.05
C GLU A 98 -9.58 1.98 -7.03
N ALA A 99 -8.61 2.71 -6.54
CA ALA A 99 -7.38 3.00 -7.25
C ALA A 99 -6.61 1.72 -7.58
N ARG A 100 -5.96 1.73 -8.73
CA ARG A 100 -5.13 0.62 -9.21
C ARG A 100 -3.90 1.19 -9.91
N ILE A 101 -2.77 0.51 -9.79
CA ILE A 101 -1.54 0.92 -10.44
C ILE A 101 -1.36 0.10 -11.71
N ARG A 102 -1.44 0.74 -12.86
CA ARG A 102 -1.24 0.12 -14.16
C ARG A 102 0.24 -0.21 -14.38
N GLN A 103 0.47 -1.22 -15.20
CA GLN A 103 1.80 -1.45 -15.73
C GLN A 103 2.16 -0.29 -16.66
N CYS A 104 3.22 0.43 -16.35
CA CYS A 104 3.64 1.62 -17.06
C CYS A 104 5.17 1.60 -17.25
N GLU A 105 5.63 1.89 -18.46
CA GLU A 105 7.05 1.95 -18.79
C GLU A 105 7.77 3.08 -18.03
N ALA A 106 7.06 4.16 -17.72
CA ALA A 106 7.62 5.28 -16.96
C ALA A 106 8.17 4.88 -15.59
N PHE A 107 7.57 3.87 -14.92
CA PHE A 107 8.12 3.35 -13.66
C PHE A 107 9.51 2.75 -13.83
N LYS A 108 9.72 1.93 -14.88
CA LYS A 108 11.02 1.32 -15.15
C LYS A 108 12.07 2.37 -15.50
N GLN A 109 11.69 3.37 -16.26
CA GLN A 109 12.59 4.46 -16.64
C GLN A 109 12.97 5.35 -15.45
N ALA A 110 12.01 5.65 -14.57
CA ALA A 110 12.25 6.38 -13.34
C ALA A 110 13.20 5.60 -12.40
N GLU A 111 12.98 4.28 -12.27
CA GLU A 111 13.83 3.38 -11.50
C GLU A 111 15.27 3.37 -12.03
N LEU A 112 15.47 3.23 -13.35
CA LEU A 112 16.78 3.26 -13.98
C LEU A 112 17.53 4.58 -13.77
N LYS A 113 16.80 5.68 -13.63
CA LYS A 113 17.35 7.01 -13.36
C LYS A 113 17.47 7.33 -11.87
N HIS A 114 17.01 6.43 -10.98
CA HIS A 114 16.98 6.64 -9.54
C HIS A 114 16.23 7.92 -9.11
N ILE A 115 15.15 8.26 -9.83
CA ILE A 115 14.30 9.41 -9.50
C ILE A 115 12.84 8.97 -9.31
N SER A 116 12.05 9.83 -8.66
CA SER A 116 10.63 9.61 -8.46
C SER A 116 9.89 9.58 -9.80
N ILE A 117 8.80 8.79 -9.90
CA ILE A 117 7.89 8.84 -11.05
C ILE A 117 7.31 10.24 -11.28
N PHE A 118 7.10 10.99 -10.19
CA PHE A 118 6.58 12.37 -10.25
C PHE A 118 7.59 13.36 -10.81
N ASP A 119 8.89 13.10 -10.62
CA ASP A 119 9.97 13.91 -11.20
C ASP A 119 10.31 13.48 -12.63
N TYR A 120 10.16 12.18 -12.90
CA TYR A 120 10.45 11.65 -14.22
C TYR A 120 9.38 12.05 -15.25
N ASP A 121 8.13 11.75 -14.98
CA ASP A 121 6.99 12.07 -15.85
C ASP A 121 5.70 12.21 -15.01
N PRO A 122 5.44 13.41 -14.47
CA PRO A 122 4.29 13.68 -13.61
C PRO A 122 2.94 13.51 -14.33
N LYS A 123 2.94 13.49 -15.67
CA LYS A 123 1.73 13.28 -16.49
C LYS A 123 1.54 11.85 -16.96
N SER A 124 2.48 10.96 -16.64
CA SER A 124 2.34 9.54 -16.99
C SER A 124 1.14 8.90 -16.30
N ASN A 125 0.60 7.85 -16.92
CA ASN A 125 -0.45 7.05 -16.31
C ASN A 125 -0.02 6.53 -14.92
N GLY A 126 1.26 6.18 -14.76
CA GLY A 126 1.81 5.71 -13.48
C GLY A 126 1.76 6.77 -12.39
N ALA A 127 2.15 8.01 -12.69
CA ALA A 127 2.08 9.13 -11.74
C ALA A 127 0.63 9.45 -11.36
N CYS A 128 -0.28 9.51 -12.34
CA CYS A 128 -1.70 9.74 -12.10
C CYS A 128 -2.35 8.65 -11.25
N ASP A 129 -2.01 7.37 -11.48
CA ASP A 129 -2.52 6.25 -10.70
C ASP A 129 -2.03 6.32 -9.25
N MET A 130 -0.75 6.64 -9.04
CA MET A 130 -0.17 6.83 -7.70
C MET A 130 -0.82 7.99 -6.95
N GLU A 131 -1.04 9.12 -7.62
CA GLU A 131 -1.73 10.27 -7.01
C GLU A 131 -3.16 9.89 -6.59
N THR A 132 -3.91 9.21 -7.46
CA THR A 132 -5.26 8.72 -7.17
C THR A 132 -5.27 7.80 -5.96
N PHE A 133 -4.30 6.87 -5.89
CA PHE A 133 -4.14 5.99 -4.74
C PHE A 133 -3.85 6.77 -3.44
N PHE A 134 -2.94 7.75 -3.47
CA PHE A 134 -2.64 8.55 -2.29
C PHE A 134 -3.84 9.36 -1.80
N GLN A 135 -4.64 9.88 -2.70
CA GLN A 135 -5.87 10.58 -2.34
C GLN A 135 -6.90 9.65 -1.69
N GLU A 136 -7.00 8.41 -2.14
CA GLU A 136 -7.89 7.41 -1.55
C GLU A 136 -7.43 6.93 -0.18
N ILE A 137 -6.12 6.66 0.00
CA ILE A 137 -5.59 6.03 1.22
C ILE A 137 -5.44 7.03 2.38
N ARG A 138 -5.23 8.31 2.09
CA ARG A 138 -5.04 9.36 3.10
C ARG A 138 -6.20 9.47 4.09
N PRO A 139 -7.48 9.52 3.66
CA PRO A 139 -8.62 9.55 4.58
C PRO A 139 -8.76 8.28 5.42
N ARG A 140 -8.48 7.09 4.85
CA ARG A 140 -8.58 5.81 5.55
C ARG A 140 -7.67 5.75 6.77
N ARG A 141 -6.51 6.39 6.69
CA ARG A 141 -5.54 6.50 7.79
C ARG A 141 -5.95 7.50 8.86
N SER A 142 -6.68 8.55 8.49
CA SER A 142 -7.07 9.63 9.40
C SER A 142 -8.21 9.27 10.34
N SER A 143 -8.98 8.23 10.07
CA SER A 143 -10.17 7.87 10.84
C SER A 143 -9.90 7.52 12.30
N ARG A 144 -8.69 7.09 12.66
CA ARG A 144 -8.27 6.85 14.07
C ARG A 144 -7.67 8.07 14.76
N ASN A 145 -7.15 9.03 14.01
CA ASN A 145 -6.46 10.20 14.58
C ASN A 145 -7.38 11.39 14.87
N MET A 146 -8.70 11.24 14.79
CA MET A 146 -9.62 12.36 15.05
C MET A 146 -9.78 12.73 16.53
N HIS A 147 -9.00 12.15 17.45
CA HIS A 147 -8.94 12.62 18.84
C HIS A 147 -7.74 13.52 19.17
N GLY A 148 -7.04 14.00 18.22
CA GLY A 148 -5.98 14.99 18.40
C GLY A 148 -5.18 15.20 17.12
N ILE A 149 -5.47 16.26 16.45
CA ILE A 149 -4.60 17.06 15.57
C ILE A 149 -5.34 17.46 14.28
N ASN A 150 -6.05 18.54 14.35
CA ASN A 150 -6.31 19.44 13.22
C ASN A 150 -4.98 20.13 12.84
N HIS A 151 -4.16 19.50 12.04
CA HIS A 151 -3.07 20.18 11.29
C HIS A 151 -2.31 19.18 10.42
N CYS A 152 -2.79 18.89 9.25
CA CYS A 152 -2.00 18.25 8.18
C CYS A 152 -2.46 18.78 6.81
N ARG A 153 -2.24 20.06 6.62
CA ARG A 153 -1.95 20.64 5.29
C ARG A 153 -0.44 20.94 5.32
N GLU A 154 0.23 20.53 4.25
CA GLU A 154 1.64 20.81 3.96
C GLU A 154 2.67 19.79 4.47
N HIS A 155 3.50 19.35 3.54
CA HIS A 155 4.73 18.56 3.65
C HIS A 155 4.58 17.03 3.67
N LEU A 156 4.30 16.45 2.50
CA LEU A 156 4.49 15.02 2.25
C LEU A 156 5.84 14.69 1.58
N ILE A 157 6.62 15.71 1.22
CA ILE A 157 7.99 15.55 0.70
C ILE A 157 8.83 16.63 1.38
N PRO A 158 9.82 16.29 2.22
CA PRO A 158 10.77 17.29 2.69
C PRO A 158 11.63 17.74 1.52
N GLU A 159 11.71 19.06 1.30
CA GLU A 159 12.56 19.69 0.28
C GLU A 159 14.06 19.34 0.41
N SER A 160 14.48 18.70 1.48
CA SER A 160 15.87 18.37 1.76
C SER A 160 16.42 17.13 1.05
N VAL A 161 15.64 16.44 0.23
CA VAL A 161 16.14 15.29 -0.56
C VAL A 161 16.72 15.72 -1.91
N TYR A 162 16.60 16.99 -2.30
CA TYR A 162 17.00 17.49 -3.62
C TYR A 162 18.28 18.33 -3.61
N SER A 163 19.08 18.28 -2.54
CA SER A 163 20.37 19.00 -2.50
C SER A 163 21.49 18.03 -2.16
N SER A 164 21.94 17.30 -3.17
CA SER A 164 23.35 16.78 -3.30
C SER A 164 23.50 16.09 -4.65
#